data_4af39cbc0097adc6aa8046a4685347bc
#
_entry.id   4af39cbc0097adc6aa8046a4685347bc
#
_cell.length_a   1.000
_cell.length_b   1.000
_cell.length_c   1.000
_cell.angle_alpha   90.00
_cell.angle_beta   90.00
_cell.angle_gamma   90.00
#
_symmetry.space_group_name_H-M   'P 1'
#
loop_
_entity.id
_entity.type
_entity.pdbx_description
1 polymer ?
#
loop_
_entity_poly.entity_id
_entity_poly.type
_entity_poly.pdbx_seq_one_letter_code
_entity_poly.pdbx_strand_id
1 'polypeptide(L)'
;SGVRRTGRRVAVVGAGPAGLACADILARNGVTPVVFDRYPRIGGLLTFGIPPFKLDKQVIATRRQVLEAMGVRFHLGVEIGRDLAFEELERAHDAVFLGLGTYQYVDGAIPGRELACVVPALPYLVANARRVLDSKATAIAGWQGAAPSLDIAGKRVVVLGGGDTGMDCVRTSIRLGAASVTCVYRRDEADMP
;
A
#
# COMPACT_ATOMS: atom_id res chain seq x y z
N SER A 1 -27.82 -14.85 -0.37
CA SER A 1 -27.68 -14.13 -1.63
C SER A 1 -27.74 -15.09 -2.79
N GLY A 2 -28.71 -14.91 -3.71
CA GLY A 2 -28.99 -15.84 -4.81
C GLY A 2 -28.06 -15.79 -6.02
N VAL A 3 -26.77 -15.50 -5.83
CA VAL A 3 -25.80 -15.51 -6.95
C VAL A 3 -25.50 -16.95 -7.33
N ARG A 4 -25.83 -17.34 -8.58
CA ARG A 4 -25.51 -18.65 -9.12
C ARG A 4 -23.99 -18.79 -9.28
N ARG A 5 -23.38 -19.75 -8.62
CA ARG A 5 -21.95 -20.06 -8.76
C ARG A 5 -21.63 -20.65 -10.12
N THR A 6 -20.61 -20.14 -10.77
CA THR A 6 -20.15 -20.62 -12.09
C THR A 6 -19.22 -21.82 -12.01
N GLY A 7 -18.69 -22.13 -10.83
CA GLY A 7 -17.61 -23.11 -10.65
C GLY A 7 -16.20 -22.58 -11.00
N ARG A 8 -16.11 -21.45 -11.68
CA ARG A 8 -14.84 -20.86 -12.10
C ARG A 8 -14.09 -20.22 -10.94
N ARG A 9 -12.75 -20.25 -11.00
CA ARG A 9 -11.84 -19.67 -10.02
C ARG A 9 -10.88 -18.72 -10.70
N VAL A 10 -10.68 -17.54 -10.13
CA VAL A 10 -9.73 -16.56 -10.64
C VAL A 10 -8.72 -16.20 -9.55
N ALA A 11 -7.43 -16.33 -9.85
CA ALA A 11 -6.37 -15.81 -8.99
C ALA A 11 -6.29 -14.29 -9.16
N VAL A 12 -6.22 -13.57 -8.04
CA VAL A 12 -6.03 -12.12 -8.00
C VAL A 12 -4.72 -11.86 -7.26
N VAL A 13 -3.70 -11.41 -7.96
CA VAL A 13 -2.39 -11.11 -7.37
C VAL A 13 -2.34 -9.64 -6.98
N GLY A 14 -2.34 -9.39 -5.68
CA GLY A 14 -2.40 -8.08 -5.06
C GLY A 14 -3.76 -7.81 -4.39
N ALA A 15 -3.73 -7.58 -3.08
CA ALA A 15 -4.90 -7.21 -2.27
C ALA A 15 -5.02 -5.69 -2.08
N GLY A 16 -4.46 -4.90 -2.99
CA GLY A 16 -4.66 -3.46 -3.08
C GLY A 16 -6.03 -3.08 -3.66
N PRO A 17 -6.32 -1.79 -3.86
CA PRO A 17 -7.63 -1.31 -4.35
C PRO A 17 -8.08 -2.01 -5.63
N ALA A 18 -7.19 -2.18 -6.61
CA ALA A 18 -7.49 -2.82 -7.90
C ALA A 18 -7.88 -4.29 -7.72
N GLY A 19 -7.08 -5.06 -6.95
CA GLY A 19 -7.36 -6.47 -6.69
C GLY A 19 -8.64 -6.68 -5.88
N LEU A 20 -8.89 -5.84 -4.87
CA LEU A 20 -10.12 -5.92 -4.07
C LEU A 20 -11.37 -5.58 -4.89
N ALA A 21 -11.28 -4.59 -5.80
CA ALA A 21 -12.36 -4.26 -6.72
C ALA A 21 -12.64 -5.41 -7.70
N CYS A 22 -11.59 -6.00 -8.27
CA CYS A 22 -11.70 -7.18 -9.12
C CYS A 22 -12.37 -8.34 -8.37
N ALA A 23 -11.90 -8.65 -7.16
CA ALA A 23 -12.46 -9.73 -6.34
C ALA A 23 -13.94 -9.50 -6.01
N ASP A 24 -14.35 -8.27 -5.70
CA ASP A 24 -15.76 -7.91 -5.46
C ASP A 24 -16.62 -8.18 -6.71
N ILE A 25 -16.20 -7.70 -7.86
CA ILE A 25 -16.91 -7.91 -9.13
C ILE A 25 -17.03 -9.40 -9.47
N LEU A 26 -15.94 -10.15 -9.36
CA LEU A 26 -15.93 -11.59 -9.61
C LEU A 26 -16.91 -12.33 -8.69
N ALA A 27 -16.88 -12.04 -7.38
CA ALA A 27 -17.75 -12.66 -6.40
C ALA A 27 -19.23 -12.37 -6.68
N ARG A 28 -19.57 -11.14 -7.04
CA ARG A 28 -20.94 -10.74 -7.44
C ARG A 28 -21.43 -11.45 -8.69
N ASN A 29 -20.51 -11.87 -9.56
CA ASN A 29 -20.83 -12.61 -10.78
C ASN A 29 -20.71 -14.14 -10.63
N GLY A 30 -20.64 -14.64 -9.40
CA GLY A 30 -20.61 -16.09 -9.12
C GLY A 30 -19.29 -16.79 -9.38
N VAL A 31 -18.23 -16.03 -9.70
CA VAL A 31 -16.86 -16.55 -9.82
C VAL A 31 -16.21 -16.55 -8.43
N THR A 32 -15.36 -17.54 -8.14
CA THR A 32 -14.63 -17.60 -6.86
C THR A 32 -13.28 -16.92 -7.00
N PRO A 33 -13.07 -15.70 -6.43
CA PRO A 33 -11.78 -15.07 -6.43
C PRO A 33 -10.91 -15.64 -5.30
N VAL A 34 -9.63 -15.86 -5.61
CA VAL A 34 -8.58 -16.26 -4.66
C VAL A 34 -7.51 -15.18 -4.71
N VAL A 35 -7.42 -14.38 -3.66
CA VAL A 35 -6.55 -13.20 -3.60
C VAL A 35 -5.26 -13.56 -2.90
N PHE A 36 -4.13 -13.27 -3.54
CA PHE A 36 -2.78 -13.45 -3.00
C PHE A 36 -2.13 -12.10 -2.78
N ASP A 37 -1.46 -11.91 -1.65
CA ASP A 37 -0.69 -10.70 -1.40
C ASP A 37 0.51 -11.02 -0.50
N ARG A 38 1.65 -10.40 -0.80
CA ARG A 38 2.87 -10.52 0.01
C ARG A 38 2.77 -9.87 1.39
N TYR A 39 1.83 -8.95 1.56
CA TYR A 39 1.57 -8.31 2.84
C TYR A 39 0.61 -9.12 3.71
N PRO A 40 0.72 -9.02 5.05
CA PRO A 40 -0.13 -9.78 5.97
C PRO A 40 -1.55 -9.22 6.11
N ARG A 41 -1.83 -8.08 5.48
CA ARG A 41 -3.14 -7.40 5.52
C ARG A 41 -3.54 -6.94 4.13
N ILE A 42 -4.86 -6.93 3.86
CA ILE A 42 -5.42 -6.38 2.62
C ILE A 42 -5.36 -4.85 2.62
N GLY A 43 -5.62 -4.26 1.46
CA GLY A 43 -5.76 -2.83 1.26
C GLY A 43 -4.57 -2.18 0.54
N GLY A 44 -3.40 -2.85 0.47
CA GLY A 44 -2.22 -2.27 -0.16
C GLY A 44 -1.90 -0.88 0.40
N LEU A 45 -1.80 0.15 -0.45
CA LEU A 45 -1.51 1.51 -0.01
C LEU A 45 -2.63 2.15 0.85
N LEU A 46 -3.87 1.69 0.77
CA LEU A 46 -4.92 2.13 1.70
C LEU A 46 -4.58 1.76 3.15
N THR A 47 -3.93 0.62 3.34
CA THR A 47 -3.50 0.15 4.67
C THR A 47 -2.14 0.69 5.04
N PHE A 48 -1.16 0.60 4.13
CA PHE A 48 0.24 0.83 4.46
C PHE A 48 0.79 2.18 3.99
N GLY A 49 0.14 2.85 3.01
CA GLY A 49 0.61 4.13 2.45
C GLY A 49 -0.16 5.33 3.01
N ILE A 50 -1.49 5.28 3.02
CA ILE A 50 -2.31 6.38 3.54
C ILE A 50 -2.17 6.44 5.06
N PRO A 51 -1.83 7.60 5.64
CA PRO A 51 -1.69 7.73 7.08
C PRO A 51 -2.99 7.39 7.85
N PRO A 52 -2.90 6.78 9.06
CA PRO A 52 -4.08 6.42 9.86
C PRO A 52 -4.99 7.61 10.22
N PHE A 53 -4.44 8.81 10.34
CA PHE A 53 -5.23 10.01 10.62
C PHE A 53 -6.06 10.49 9.41
N LYS A 54 -5.79 9.98 8.19
CA LYS A 54 -6.53 10.30 6.95
C LYS A 54 -7.55 9.21 6.60
N LEU A 55 -7.24 7.95 6.91
CA LEU A 55 -8.11 6.81 6.67
C LEU A 55 -8.07 5.83 7.85
N ASP A 56 -9.19 5.69 8.54
CA ASP A 56 -9.36 4.69 9.59
C ASP A 56 -9.22 3.28 9.00
N LYS A 57 -8.30 2.49 9.55
CA LYS A 57 -8.01 1.13 9.07
C LYS A 57 -9.12 0.13 9.42
N GLN A 58 -10.03 0.48 10.32
CA GLN A 58 -11.21 -0.32 10.61
C GLN A 58 -12.11 -0.46 9.37
N VAL A 59 -12.15 0.55 8.51
CA VAL A 59 -12.88 0.49 7.22
C VAL A 59 -12.34 -0.66 6.36
N ILE A 60 -11.02 -0.84 6.31
CA ILE A 60 -10.39 -1.93 5.54
C ILE A 60 -10.67 -3.28 6.19
N ALA A 61 -10.65 -3.37 7.52
CA ALA A 61 -10.98 -4.59 8.24
C ALA A 61 -12.44 -5.01 8.00
N THR A 62 -13.38 -4.07 8.06
CA THR A 62 -14.79 -4.32 7.72
C THR A 62 -14.96 -4.77 6.27
N ARG A 63 -14.24 -4.13 5.34
CA ARG A 63 -14.28 -4.54 3.93
C ARG A 63 -13.79 -5.96 3.72
N ARG A 64 -12.75 -6.38 4.45
CA ARG A 64 -12.28 -7.77 4.45
C ARG A 64 -13.39 -8.73 4.85
N GLN A 65 -14.07 -8.49 5.96
CA GLN A 65 -15.16 -9.34 6.44
C GLN A 65 -16.29 -9.48 5.40
N VAL A 66 -16.66 -8.36 4.76
CA VAL A 66 -17.68 -8.37 3.70
C VAL A 66 -17.23 -9.25 2.53
N LEU A 67 -16.00 -9.11 2.04
CA LEU A 67 -15.49 -9.90 0.92
C LEU A 67 -15.38 -11.38 1.28
N GLU A 68 -14.93 -11.73 2.49
CA GLU A 68 -14.89 -13.10 2.98
C GLU A 68 -16.30 -13.70 3.05
N ALA A 69 -17.29 -12.95 3.54
CA ALA A 69 -18.70 -13.37 3.56
C ALA A 69 -19.29 -13.58 2.15
N MET A 70 -18.77 -12.86 1.14
CA MET A 70 -19.12 -13.06 -0.27
C MET A 70 -18.44 -14.29 -0.88
N GLY A 71 -17.49 -14.92 -0.17
CA GLY A 71 -16.76 -16.11 -0.61
C GLY A 71 -15.42 -15.83 -1.27
N VAL A 72 -14.87 -14.61 -1.12
CA VAL A 72 -13.49 -14.30 -1.50
C VAL A 72 -12.54 -15.03 -0.54
N ARG A 73 -11.51 -15.66 -1.08
CA ARG A 73 -10.46 -16.33 -0.30
C ARG A 73 -9.19 -15.48 -0.34
N PHE A 74 -8.53 -15.33 0.82
CA PHE A 74 -7.29 -14.56 0.95
C PHE A 74 -6.14 -15.45 1.37
N HIS A 75 -5.03 -15.39 0.63
CA HIS A 75 -3.73 -15.95 0.96
C HIS A 75 -2.75 -14.78 1.13
N LEU A 76 -2.63 -14.31 2.36
CA LEU A 76 -1.80 -13.16 2.73
C LEU A 76 -0.43 -13.63 3.24
N GLY A 77 0.61 -12.80 3.06
CA GLY A 77 1.99 -13.17 3.36
C GLY A 77 2.59 -14.10 2.31
N VAL A 78 2.00 -14.19 1.11
CA VAL A 78 2.45 -15.04 0.01
C VAL A 78 2.91 -14.15 -1.15
N GLU A 79 4.17 -14.22 -1.51
CA GLU A 79 4.76 -13.49 -2.64
C GLU A 79 4.85 -14.41 -3.87
N ILE A 80 4.11 -14.02 -4.91
CA ILE A 80 4.12 -14.78 -6.18
C ILE A 80 5.48 -14.57 -6.86
N GLY A 81 6.07 -15.66 -7.33
CA GLY A 81 7.42 -15.70 -7.90
C GLY A 81 8.51 -16.04 -6.87
N ARG A 82 8.17 -16.00 -5.56
CA ARG A 82 9.07 -16.45 -4.49
C ARG A 82 8.50 -17.63 -3.71
N ASP A 83 7.31 -17.48 -3.14
CA ASP A 83 6.70 -18.48 -2.27
C ASP A 83 5.77 -19.42 -3.04
N LEU A 84 5.26 -18.97 -4.17
CA LEU A 84 4.41 -19.71 -5.10
C LEU A 84 4.76 -19.29 -6.52
N ALA A 85 5.05 -20.25 -7.40
CA ALA A 85 5.38 -19.98 -8.80
C ALA A 85 4.16 -19.45 -9.58
N PHE A 86 4.38 -18.56 -10.53
CA PHE A 86 3.30 -17.98 -11.33
C PHE A 86 2.58 -19.06 -12.16
N GLU A 87 3.32 -20.02 -12.70
CA GLU A 87 2.82 -21.15 -13.48
C GLU A 87 1.90 -22.07 -12.66
N GLU A 88 2.08 -22.11 -11.33
CA GLU A 88 1.17 -22.85 -10.44
C GLU A 88 -0.17 -22.15 -10.32
N LEU A 89 -0.17 -20.80 -10.28
CA LEU A 89 -1.41 -20.02 -10.32
C LEU A 89 -2.18 -20.24 -11.61
N GLU A 90 -1.50 -20.20 -12.75
CA GLU A 90 -2.11 -20.40 -14.07
C GLU A 90 -2.74 -21.79 -14.19
N ARG A 91 -2.05 -22.82 -13.72
CA ARG A 91 -2.57 -24.20 -13.77
C ARG A 91 -3.74 -24.43 -12.82
N ALA A 92 -3.80 -23.72 -11.69
CA ALA A 92 -4.81 -23.93 -10.65
C ALA A 92 -6.06 -23.06 -10.80
N HIS A 93 -6.07 -22.11 -11.73
CA HIS A 93 -7.15 -21.13 -11.90
C HIS A 93 -7.52 -20.95 -13.37
N ASP A 94 -8.77 -20.55 -13.63
CA ASP A 94 -9.26 -20.28 -15.00
C ASP A 94 -8.70 -18.99 -15.59
N ALA A 95 -8.26 -18.05 -14.74
CA ALA A 95 -7.60 -16.81 -15.14
C ALA A 95 -6.80 -16.24 -13.96
N VAL A 96 -5.86 -15.33 -14.28
CA VAL A 96 -5.07 -14.58 -13.31
C VAL A 96 -5.23 -13.09 -13.58
N PHE A 97 -5.55 -12.33 -12.54
CA PHE A 97 -5.57 -10.86 -12.55
C PHE A 97 -4.36 -10.33 -11.80
N LEU A 98 -3.62 -9.41 -12.42
CA LEU A 98 -2.44 -8.77 -11.84
C LEU A 98 -2.78 -7.36 -11.35
N GLY A 99 -2.90 -7.19 -10.02
CA GLY A 99 -3.15 -5.92 -9.34
C GLY A 99 -1.98 -5.50 -8.47
N LEU A 100 -0.76 -5.56 -9.01
CA LEU A 100 0.52 -5.50 -8.27
C LEU A 100 0.86 -4.12 -7.72
N GLY A 101 0.22 -3.04 -8.22
CA GLY A 101 0.59 -1.65 -7.91
C GLY A 101 1.91 -1.24 -8.56
N THR A 102 2.43 -0.08 -8.15
CA THR A 102 3.69 0.49 -8.66
C THR A 102 4.64 0.74 -7.50
N TYR A 103 5.85 0.19 -7.59
CA TYR A 103 6.88 0.29 -6.55
C TYR A 103 8.17 0.92 -7.06
N GLN A 104 8.17 1.39 -8.30
CA GLN A 104 9.27 2.15 -8.87
C GLN A 104 9.01 3.65 -8.66
N TYR A 105 9.93 4.32 -7.98
CA TYR A 105 9.81 5.74 -7.70
C TYR A 105 10.36 6.56 -8.87
N VAL A 106 9.65 7.63 -9.23
CA VAL A 106 10.22 8.66 -10.09
C VAL A 106 11.08 9.53 -9.20
N ASP A 107 12.38 9.47 -9.39
CA ASP A 107 13.33 10.29 -8.68
C ASP A 107 13.41 11.68 -9.37
N GLY A 108 13.54 12.71 -8.56
CA GLY A 108 13.60 14.09 -9.07
C GLY A 108 14.92 14.45 -9.77
N ALA A 109 15.85 13.49 -9.91
CA ALA A 109 17.20 13.69 -10.46
C ALA A 109 17.97 14.86 -9.83
N ILE A 110 17.72 15.13 -8.54
CA ILE A 110 18.35 16.22 -7.80
C ILE A 110 19.73 15.80 -7.27
N PRO A 111 20.72 16.71 -7.24
CA PRO A 111 21.99 16.45 -6.58
C PRO A 111 21.80 16.14 -5.10
N GLY A 112 22.53 15.14 -4.58
CA GLY A 112 22.46 14.75 -3.17
C GLY A 112 21.33 13.78 -2.82
N ARG A 113 20.57 13.28 -3.81
CA ARG A 113 19.49 12.29 -3.58
C ARG A 113 19.96 10.98 -2.94
N GLU A 114 21.25 10.67 -3.08
CA GLU A 114 21.92 9.50 -2.50
C GLU A 114 22.24 9.65 -1.01
N LEU A 115 22.06 10.84 -0.45
CA LEU A 115 22.33 11.09 0.96
C LEU A 115 21.32 10.34 1.84
N ALA A 116 21.79 9.77 2.95
CA ALA A 116 20.97 8.97 3.86
C ALA A 116 19.79 9.73 4.49
N CYS A 117 19.83 11.07 4.49
CA CYS A 117 18.74 11.92 4.95
C CYS A 117 17.68 12.20 3.86
N VAL A 118 17.91 11.80 2.61
CA VAL A 118 16.96 11.94 1.51
C VAL A 118 16.20 10.64 1.37
N VAL A 119 14.90 10.69 1.64
CA VAL A 119 14.04 9.50 1.73
C VAL A 119 12.86 9.65 0.76
N PRO A 120 12.57 8.64 -0.09
CA PRO A 120 11.37 8.66 -0.89
C PRO A 120 10.10 8.67 -0.01
N ALA A 121 9.09 9.41 -0.46
CA ALA A 121 7.86 9.64 0.31
C ALA A 121 7.13 8.36 0.71
N LEU A 122 6.97 7.42 -0.22
CA LEU A 122 6.19 6.20 0.04
C LEU A 122 6.84 5.30 1.10
N PRO A 123 8.14 4.98 1.07
CA PRO A 123 8.82 4.28 2.17
C PRO A 123 8.66 4.97 3.51
N TYR A 124 8.76 6.29 3.55
CA TYR A 124 8.57 7.07 4.76
C TYR A 124 7.15 6.91 5.34
N LEU A 125 6.12 7.05 4.51
CA LEU A 125 4.73 6.88 4.91
C LEU A 125 4.42 5.44 5.33
N VAL A 126 4.93 4.45 4.60
CA VAL A 126 4.76 3.03 4.93
C VAL A 126 5.43 2.69 6.26
N ALA A 127 6.63 3.20 6.52
CA ALA A 127 7.32 3.00 7.80
C ALA A 127 6.49 3.58 8.97
N ASN A 128 5.95 4.80 8.80
CA ASN A 128 5.10 5.41 9.81
C ASN A 128 3.78 4.64 10.00
N ALA A 129 3.10 4.25 8.93
CA ALA A 129 1.85 3.50 9.03
C ALA A 129 2.05 2.17 9.77
N ARG A 130 3.16 1.47 9.49
CA ARG A 130 3.51 0.23 10.20
C ARG A 130 3.81 0.45 11.67
N ARG A 131 4.54 1.50 12.01
CA ARG A 131 4.80 1.87 13.42
C ARG A 131 3.49 2.04 14.20
N VAL A 132 2.46 2.62 13.57
CA VAL A 132 1.15 2.84 14.21
C VAL A 132 0.32 1.55 14.26
N LEU A 133 0.34 0.75 13.17
CA LEU A 133 -0.46 -0.47 13.05
C LEU A 133 0.11 -1.65 13.81
N ASP A 134 1.43 -1.70 13.97
CA ASP A 134 2.14 -2.82 14.54
C ASP A 134 3.47 -2.36 15.15
N SER A 135 3.44 -2.10 16.44
CA SER A 135 4.61 -1.59 17.20
C SER A 135 5.84 -2.50 17.16
N LYS A 136 5.71 -3.72 16.61
CA LYS A 136 6.79 -4.71 16.48
C LYS A 136 7.32 -4.88 15.06
N ALA A 137 6.70 -4.26 14.04
CA ALA A 137 7.09 -4.45 12.66
C ALA A 137 8.30 -3.57 12.28
N THR A 138 9.48 -4.15 12.19
CA THR A 138 10.72 -3.46 11.81
C THR A 138 11.08 -3.57 10.32
N ALA A 139 10.52 -4.55 9.60
CA ALA A 139 10.83 -4.78 8.20
C ALA A 139 9.71 -4.33 7.25
N ILE A 140 10.06 -3.70 6.14
CA ILE A 140 9.14 -3.33 5.07
C ILE A 140 9.26 -4.38 3.97
N ALA A 141 8.29 -5.30 3.87
CA ALA A 141 8.31 -6.32 2.83
C ALA A 141 8.30 -5.65 1.43
N GLY A 142 9.21 -6.08 0.57
CA GLY A 142 9.38 -5.51 -0.78
C GLY A 142 10.15 -4.18 -0.83
N TRP A 143 10.65 -3.66 0.29
CA TRP A 143 11.60 -2.57 0.33
C TRP A 143 13.02 -3.12 0.43
N GLN A 144 13.87 -2.85 -0.55
CA GLN A 144 15.26 -3.33 -0.60
C GLN A 144 16.27 -2.40 0.11
N GLY A 145 15.82 -1.27 0.63
CA GLY A 145 16.64 -0.33 1.38
C GLY A 145 16.47 -0.47 2.90
N ALA A 146 17.34 0.18 3.67
CA ALA A 146 17.13 0.35 5.11
C ALA A 146 15.79 1.08 5.37
N ALA A 147 15.06 0.65 6.40
CA ALA A 147 13.83 1.36 6.78
C ALA A 147 14.18 2.83 7.11
N PRO A 148 13.42 3.80 6.56
CA PRO A 148 13.69 5.20 6.84
C PRO A 148 13.62 5.47 8.34
N SER A 149 14.54 6.23 8.85
CA SER A 149 14.47 6.71 10.23
C SER A 149 13.24 7.60 10.40
N LEU A 150 12.41 7.27 11.37
CA LEU A 150 11.30 8.12 11.82
C LEU A 150 11.71 8.99 13.01
N ASP A 151 12.98 8.99 13.38
CA ASP A 151 13.53 9.85 14.42
C ASP A 151 13.81 11.24 13.85
N ILE A 152 12.75 12.02 13.71
CA ILE A 152 12.77 13.39 13.17
C ILE A 152 12.32 14.42 14.19
N ALA A 153 12.09 14.02 15.44
CA ALA A 153 11.75 14.94 16.52
C ALA A 153 12.83 16.01 16.68
N GLY A 154 12.41 17.28 16.72
CA GLY A 154 13.31 18.43 16.81
C GLY A 154 14.11 18.74 15.52
N LYS A 155 13.96 17.95 14.44
CA LYS A 155 14.67 18.19 13.17
C LYS A 155 13.89 19.12 12.25
N ARG A 156 14.61 19.80 11.36
CA ARG A 156 14.03 20.56 10.25
C ARG A 156 13.82 19.61 9.08
N VAL A 157 12.59 19.49 8.58
CA VAL A 157 12.21 18.60 7.48
C VAL A 157 11.86 19.43 6.25
N VAL A 158 12.34 19.00 5.09
CA VAL A 158 11.93 19.56 3.79
C VAL A 158 11.20 18.49 3.01
N VAL A 159 10.03 18.81 2.52
CA VAL A 159 9.22 17.92 1.66
C VAL A 159 9.19 18.50 0.25
N LEU A 160 9.67 17.73 -0.72
CA LEU A 160 9.66 18.11 -2.13
C LEU A 160 8.38 17.60 -2.79
N GLY A 161 7.51 18.51 -3.20
CA GLY A 161 6.24 18.21 -3.85
C GLY A 161 5.02 18.64 -3.02
N GLY A 162 4.04 19.26 -3.68
CA GLY A 162 2.82 19.83 -3.08
C GLY A 162 1.56 19.01 -3.27
N GLY A 163 1.64 17.78 -3.84
CA GLY A 163 0.47 16.91 -4.00
C GLY A 163 0.12 16.16 -2.71
N ASP A 164 -0.97 15.39 -2.75
CA ASP A 164 -1.50 14.61 -1.62
C ASP A 164 -0.43 13.83 -0.84
N THR A 165 0.46 13.14 -1.56
CA THR A 165 1.55 12.38 -0.94
C THR A 165 2.53 13.29 -0.19
N GLY A 166 2.86 14.45 -0.76
CA GLY A 166 3.69 15.47 -0.09
C GLY A 166 3.01 16.00 1.17
N MET A 167 1.73 16.31 1.09
CA MET A 167 0.95 16.77 2.25
C MET A 167 0.84 15.69 3.33
N ASP A 168 0.74 14.43 2.98
CA ASP A 168 0.77 13.33 3.93
C ASP A 168 2.13 13.23 4.64
N CYS A 169 3.24 13.49 3.92
CA CYS A 169 4.57 13.57 4.52
C CYS A 169 4.71 14.78 5.47
N VAL A 170 4.21 15.95 5.07
CA VAL A 170 4.19 17.15 5.93
C VAL A 170 3.45 16.86 7.23
N ARG A 171 2.21 16.40 7.14
CA ARG A 171 1.37 16.11 8.31
C ARG A 171 1.95 15.01 9.21
N THR A 172 2.57 13.99 8.60
CA THR A 172 3.27 12.93 9.33
C THR A 172 4.46 13.49 10.07
N SER A 173 5.28 14.34 9.43
CA SER A 173 6.46 14.92 10.03
C SER A 173 6.14 15.84 11.22
N ILE A 174 5.07 16.63 11.12
CA ILE A 174 4.59 17.44 12.23
C ILE A 174 4.20 16.56 13.43
N ARG A 175 3.47 15.46 13.18
CA ARG A 175 3.04 14.51 14.24
C ARG A 175 4.19 13.75 14.87
N LEU A 176 5.27 13.56 14.14
CA LEU A 176 6.51 12.96 14.68
C LEU A 176 7.39 13.97 15.44
N GLY A 177 6.94 15.22 15.59
CA GLY A 177 7.62 16.22 16.41
C GLY A 177 8.76 16.96 15.70
N ALA A 178 8.73 17.07 14.36
CA ALA A 178 9.68 17.91 13.65
C ALA A 178 9.64 19.36 14.16
N ALA A 179 10.79 20.00 14.30
CA ALA A 179 10.90 21.41 14.73
C ALA A 179 10.32 22.36 13.69
N SER A 180 10.47 22.03 12.40
CA SER A 180 9.83 22.74 11.30
C SER A 180 9.66 21.80 10.11
N VAL A 181 8.63 22.06 9.30
CA VAL A 181 8.41 21.34 8.04
C VAL A 181 8.19 22.37 6.94
N THR A 182 9.03 22.33 5.92
CA THR A 182 8.94 23.22 4.75
C THR A 182 8.53 22.38 3.54
N CYS A 183 7.43 22.78 2.90
CA CYS A 183 7.05 22.20 1.61
C CYS A 183 7.65 23.02 0.48
N VAL A 184 8.34 22.38 -0.44
CA VAL A 184 8.90 23.00 -1.65
C VAL A 184 8.13 22.50 -2.85
N TYR A 185 7.47 23.40 -3.54
CA TYR A 185 6.65 23.11 -4.71
C TYR A 185 7.12 23.94 -5.91
N ARG A 186 7.06 23.33 -7.10
CA ARG A 186 7.61 23.97 -8.33
C ARG A 186 6.69 25.01 -8.95
N ARG A 187 5.46 25.15 -8.47
CA ARG A 187 4.47 26.14 -8.90
C ARG A 187 4.07 27.02 -7.71
N ASP A 188 3.15 27.93 -7.92
CA ASP A 188 2.64 28.80 -6.87
C ASP A 188 1.65 28.06 -5.94
N GLU A 189 1.40 28.64 -4.77
CA GLU A 189 0.49 28.08 -3.76
C GLU A 189 -0.92 27.88 -4.31
N ALA A 190 -1.39 28.79 -5.20
CA ALA A 190 -2.68 28.67 -5.86
C ALA A 190 -2.84 27.45 -6.77
N ASP A 191 -1.72 26.88 -7.23
CA ASP A 191 -1.69 25.67 -8.08
C ASP A 191 -1.54 24.36 -7.27
N MET A 192 -1.53 24.43 -5.96
CA MET A 192 -1.49 23.22 -5.12
C MET A 192 -2.85 22.52 -5.17
N PRO A 193 -2.88 21.18 -5.33
CA PRO A 193 -4.13 20.41 -5.38
C PRO A 193 -4.87 20.36 -4.03
#